data_2d79f7d9cafab1317c32ddd94880a397
#
_entry.id   2d79f7d9cafab1317c32ddd94880a397
#
_cell.length_a   1.000
_cell.length_b   1.000
_cell.length_c   1.000
_cell.angle_alpha   90.00
_cell.angle_beta   90.00
_cell.angle_gamma   90.00
#
_symmetry.space_group_name_H-M   'P 1'
#
loop_
_entity.id
_entity.type
_entity.pdbx_description
1 polymer ?
#
loop_
_entity_poly.entity_id
_entity_poly.type
_entity_poly.pdbx_seq_one_letter_code
_entity_poly.pdbx_strand_id
1 'polypeptide(L)'
;MTAIYIGVMTGTSMDGVDIVAASFDPLRLHATLTLPFDPELRDELMALTLPDDNEIDRMGAADVALGQMIGHGINQMIEKNALDRSQIRAIGSHGQTIRHRPEHHFTLQIGDPHIIAELTGIAVVSDFRRRDMAAGGQGAPLVPAFHQALFQHPEIHRVILNLGGIANVSRS
;
A
#
# COMPACT_ATOMS: atom_id res chain seq x y z
N MET A 1 -23.16 -4.51 -11.73
CA MET A 1 -21.94 -5.29 -11.42
C MET A 1 -21.19 -4.58 -10.31
N THR A 2 -20.68 -5.31 -9.34
CA THR A 2 -19.97 -4.72 -8.18
C THR A 2 -18.56 -4.33 -8.60
N ALA A 3 -18.16 -3.09 -8.35
CA ALA A 3 -16.82 -2.59 -8.71
C ALA A 3 -15.75 -3.31 -7.91
N ILE A 4 -14.65 -3.67 -8.59
CA ILE A 4 -13.45 -4.26 -7.98
C ILE A 4 -12.43 -3.13 -7.76
N TYR A 5 -11.74 -3.18 -6.65
CA TYR A 5 -10.63 -2.30 -6.31
C TYR A 5 -9.39 -3.16 -6.03
N ILE A 6 -8.24 -2.65 -6.40
CA ILE A 6 -6.96 -3.29 -6.10
C ILE A 6 -6.27 -2.48 -5.01
N GLY A 7 -5.86 -3.15 -3.94
CA GLY A 7 -5.04 -2.58 -2.88
C GLY A 7 -3.60 -3.10 -2.99
N VAL A 8 -2.62 -2.21 -2.83
CA VAL A 8 -1.20 -2.55 -2.82
C VAL A 8 -0.58 -2.04 -1.54
N MET A 9 0.12 -2.92 -0.83
CA MET A 9 0.79 -2.59 0.43
C MET A 9 2.19 -3.19 0.46
N THR A 10 3.13 -2.39 0.96
CA THR A 10 4.44 -2.88 1.39
C THR A 10 4.61 -2.52 2.87
N GLY A 11 5.00 -3.50 3.67
CA GLY A 11 5.21 -3.31 5.10
C GLY A 11 6.62 -2.83 5.45
N THR A 12 6.82 -2.42 6.70
CA THR A 12 8.15 -2.07 7.24
C THR A 12 9.08 -3.27 7.39
N SER A 13 8.54 -4.50 7.36
CA SER A 13 9.32 -5.74 7.31
C SER A 13 10.09 -5.92 6.01
N MET A 14 9.67 -5.22 4.94
CA MET A 14 10.25 -5.31 3.60
C MET A 14 10.38 -6.74 3.08
N ASP A 15 9.33 -7.55 3.33
CA ASP A 15 9.29 -8.94 2.87
C ASP A 15 8.86 -9.05 1.41
N GLY A 16 8.07 -8.07 0.94
CA GLY A 16 7.54 -8.03 -0.40
C GLY A 16 6.39 -7.03 -0.56
N VAL A 17 5.73 -7.14 -1.70
CA VAL A 17 4.55 -6.36 -2.06
C VAL A 17 3.32 -7.25 -2.00
N ASP A 18 2.35 -6.91 -1.17
CA ASP A 18 1.04 -7.55 -1.13
C ASP A 18 0.06 -6.82 -2.04
N ILE A 19 -0.60 -7.56 -2.91
CA ILE A 19 -1.59 -7.08 -3.86
C ILE A 19 -2.89 -7.84 -3.64
N VAL A 20 -3.99 -7.13 -3.49
CA VAL A 20 -5.32 -7.70 -3.22
C VAL A 20 -6.34 -7.09 -4.14
N ALA A 21 -7.17 -7.90 -4.79
CA ALA A 21 -8.36 -7.45 -5.52
C ALA A 21 -9.62 -7.78 -4.71
N ALA A 22 -10.43 -6.77 -4.40
CA ALA A 22 -11.63 -6.91 -3.59
C ALA A 22 -12.76 -5.99 -4.07
N SER A 23 -13.99 -6.38 -3.72
CA SER A 23 -15.18 -5.52 -3.79
C SER A 23 -15.75 -5.33 -2.40
N PHE A 24 -16.51 -4.22 -2.16
CA PHE A 24 -16.85 -3.81 -0.80
C PHE A 24 -18.35 -3.85 -0.46
N ASP A 25 -19.21 -4.15 -1.41
CA ASP A 25 -20.66 -4.22 -1.13
C ASP A 25 -21.28 -5.48 -1.79
N PRO A 26 -21.27 -6.61 -1.10
CA PRO A 26 -20.57 -6.95 0.17
C PRO A 26 -19.05 -7.11 -0.03
N LEU A 27 -18.30 -7.10 1.09
CA LEU A 27 -16.86 -7.39 1.02
C LEU A 27 -16.61 -8.78 0.46
N ARG A 28 -15.91 -8.85 -0.67
CA ARG A 28 -15.51 -10.11 -1.32
C ARG A 28 -14.08 -9.99 -1.82
N LEU A 29 -13.28 -10.98 -1.46
CA LEU A 29 -11.93 -11.15 -1.99
C LEU A 29 -12.00 -11.87 -3.33
N HIS A 30 -11.39 -11.32 -4.37
CA HIS A 30 -11.35 -11.90 -5.72
C HIS A 30 -10.00 -12.55 -6.03
N ALA A 31 -8.90 -11.92 -5.64
CA ALA A 31 -7.54 -12.42 -5.86
C ALA A 31 -6.57 -11.82 -4.85
N THR A 32 -5.47 -12.54 -4.62
CA THR A 32 -4.31 -12.06 -3.86
C THR A 32 -3.03 -12.48 -4.56
N LEU A 33 -1.99 -11.67 -4.42
CA LEU A 33 -0.64 -11.96 -4.87
C LEU A 33 0.35 -11.32 -3.92
N THR A 34 1.34 -12.07 -3.47
CA THR A 34 2.51 -11.52 -2.76
C THR A 34 3.73 -11.69 -3.67
N LEU A 35 4.44 -10.59 -3.90
CA LEU A 35 5.66 -10.56 -4.69
C LEU A 35 6.84 -10.35 -3.73
N PRO A 36 7.78 -11.28 -3.62
CA PRO A 36 8.99 -11.05 -2.86
C PRO A 36 9.83 -9.95 -3.53
N PHE A 37 10.50 -9.13 -2.73
CA PHE A 37 11.47 -8.19 -3.28
C PHE A 37 12.68 -8.93 -3.86
N ASP A 38 13.20 -8.42 -4.97
CA ASP A 38 14.57 -8.70 -5.38
C ASP A 38 15.53 -8.26 -4.25
N PRO A 39 16.56 -9.05 -3.93
CA PRO A 39 17.48 -8.70 -2.84
C PRO A 39 18.14 -7.30 -3.00
N GLU A 40 18.52 -6.92 -4.23
CA GLU A 40 19.16 -5.63 -4.48
C GLU A 40 18.19 -4.46 -4.20
N LEU A 41 16.95 -4.58 -4.70
CA LEU A 41 15.92 -3.57 -4.43
C LEU A 41 15.58 -3.51 -2.95
N ARG A 42 15.48 -4.65 -2.27
CA ARG A 42 15.21 -4.71 -0.83
C ARG A 42 16.29 -4.00 -0.03
N ASP A 43 17.55 -4.31 -0.30
CA ASP A 43 18.69 -3.72 0.39
C ASP A 43 18.76 -2.20 0.17
N GLU A 44 18.46 -1.74 -1.04
CA GLU A 44 18.38 -0.32 -1.36
C GLU A 44 17.22 0.38 -0.62
N LEU A 45 16.04 -0.22 -0.60
CA LEU A 45 14.89 0.31 0.16
C LEU A 45 15.20 0.39 1.66
N MET A 46 15.91 -0.59 2.20
CA MET A 46 16.35 -0.57 3.60
C MET A 46 17.37 0.54 3.85
N ALA A 47 18.37 0.69 3.00
CA ALA A 47 19.39 1.73 3.11
C ALA A 47 18.76 3.14 3.09
N LEU A 48 17.77 3.36 2.21
CA LEU A 48 17.05 4.63 2.11
C LEU A 48 16.24 5.00 3.37
N THR A 49 16.00 4.08 4.29
CA THR A 49 15.35 4.43 5.58
C THR A 49 16.24 5.23 6.52
N LEU A 50 17.54 5.24 6.28
CA LEU A 50 18.56 5.98 7.05
C LEU A 50 19.18 7.07 6.17
N PRO A 51 19.62 8.20 6.77
CA PRO A 51 20.39 9.21 6.05
C PRO A 51 21.70 8.63 5.50
N ASP A 52 21.98 8.89 4.22
CA ASP A 52 23.17 8.40 3.54
C ASP A 52 23.49 9.31 2.33
N ASP A 53 24.61 9.08 1.67
CA ASP A 53 25.02 9.83 0.50
C ASP A 53 24.13 9.55 -0.72
N ASN A 54 23.95 10.59 -1.55
CA ASN A 54 23.23 10.56 -2.81
C ASN A 54 21.79 10.00 -2.74
N GLU A 55 21.09 10.24 -1.62
CA GLU A 55 19.76 9.70 -1.36
C GLU A 55 18.74 10.05 -2.44
N ILE A 56 18.83 11.24 -3.04
CA ILE A 56 17.82 11.70 -4.01
C ILE A 56 17.82 10.86 -5.27
N ASP A 57 19.00 10.63 -5.87
CA ASP A 57 19.10 9.83 -7.10
C ASP A 57 18.77 8.35 -6.82
N ARG A 58 19.26 7.83 -5.71
CA ARG A 58 18.99 6.46 -5.26
C ARG A 58 17.50 6.24 -5.02
N MET A 59 16.85 7.17 -4.33
CA MET A 59 15.41 7.14 -4.09
C MET A 59 14.62 7.21 -5.40
N GLY A 60 15.02 8.09 -6.33
CA GLY A 60 14.37 8.16 -7.64
C GLY A 60 14.47 6.85 -8.43
N ALA A 61 15.63 6.21 -8.43
CA ALA A 61 15.80 4.90 -9.07
C ALA A 61 14.94 3.81 -8.40
N ALA A 62 14.91 3.78 -7.06
CA ALA A 62 14.11 2.82 -6.31
C ALA A 62 12.60 3.06 -6.49
N ASP A 63 12.16 4.31 -6.58
CA ASP A 63 10.77 4.71 -6.85
C ASP A 63 10.27 4.15 -8.18
N VAL A 64 11.06 4.32 -9.24
CA VAL A 64 10.80 3.76 -10.56
C VAL A 64 10.76 2.24 -10.54
N ALA A 65 11.77 1.59 -9.95
CA ALA A 65 11.87 0.13 -9.89
C ALA A 65 10.69 -0.49 -9.15
N LEU A 66 10.31 0.10 -8.01
CA LEU A 66 9.16 -0.35 -7.23
C LEU A 66 7.84 -0.12 -7.96
N GLY A 67 7.66 1.03 -8.63
CA GLY A 67 6.50 1.29 -9.47
C GLY A 67 6.33 0.26 -10.58
N GLN A 68 7.42 -0.11 -11.26
CA GLN A 68 7.44 -1.15 -12.30
C GLN A 68 7.08 -2.53 -11.73
N MET A 69 7.69 -2.92 -10.61
CA MET A 69 7.40 -4.18 -9.93
C MET A 69 5.92 -4.30 -9.57
N ILE A 70 5.34 -3.25 -8.99
CA ILE A 70 3.92 -3.20 -8.62
C ILE A 70 3.03 -3.30 -9.86
N GLY A 71 3.29 -2.49 -10.88
CA GLY A 71 2.48 -2.50 -12.12
C GLY A 71 2.48 -3.84 -12.83
N HIS A 72 3.65 -4.50 -12.95
CA HIS A 72 3.76 -5.85 -13.51
C HIS A 72 3.05 -6.89 -12.65
N GLY A 73 3.18 -6.81 -11.32
CA GLY A 73 2.50 -7.70 -10.40
C GLY A 73 0.98 -7.61 -10.48
N ILE A 74 0.44 -6.40 -10.60
CA ILE A 74 -1.00 -6.18 -10.79
C ILE A 74 -1.46 -6.83 -12.10
N ASN A 75 -0.76 -6.63 -13.20
CA ASN A 75 -1.09 -7.23 -14.48
C ASN A 75 -1.05 -8.77 -14.40
N GLN A 76 -0.02 -9.33 -13.78
CA GLN A 76 0.10 -10.77 -13.53
C GLN A 76 -1.08 -11.32 -12.71
N MET A 77 -1.48 -10.61 -11.64
CA MET A 77 -2.63 -11.02 -10.82
C MET A 77 -3.93 -11.00 -11.62
N ILE A 78 -4.16 -9.95 -12.42
CA ILE A 78 -5.35 -9.81 -13.26
C ILE A 78 -5.43 -10.98 -14.26
N GLU A 79 -4.35 -11.26 -14.97
CA GLU A 79 -4.26 -12.31 -15.97
C GLU A 79 -4.43 -13.71 -15.36
N LYS A 80 -3.68 -14.00 -14.30
CA LYS A 80 -3.71 -15.31 -13.63
C LYS A 80 -5.09 -15.68 -13.07
N ASN A 81 -5.86 -14.67 -12.65
CA ASN A 81 -7.17 -14.88 -12.06
C ASN A 81 -8.33 -14.53 -13.02
N ALA A 82 -8.03 -14.25 -14.29
CA ALA A 82 -9.01 -13.89 -15.31
C ALA A 82 -9.97 -12.76 -14.86
N LEU A 83 -9.44 -11.77 -14.15
CA LEU A 83 -10.23 -10.63 -13.70
C LEU A 83 -10.62 -9.75 -14.89
N ASP A 84 -11.89 -9.35 -14.94
CA ASP A 84 -12.36 -8.41 -15.95
C ASP A 84 -11.86 -7.00 -15.64
N ARG A 85 -10.94 -6.49 -16.46
CA ARG A 85 -10.37 -5.15 -16.30
C ARG A 85 -11.42 -4.04 -16.28
N SER A 86 -12.54 -4.22 -17.01
CA SER A 86 -13.62 -3.23 -17.07
C SER A 86 -14.35 -3.06 -15.72
N GLN A 87 -14.26 -4.04 -14.84
CA GLN A 87 -14.84 -4.00 -13.50
C GLN A 87 -13.87 -3.41 -12.45
N ILE A 88 -12.58 -3.24 -12.78
CA ILE A 88 -11.60 -2.68 -11.87
C ILE A 88 -11.68 -1.16 -11.90
N ARG A 89 -12.14 -0.57 -10.80
CA ARG A 89 -12.41 0.86 -10.69
C ARG A 89 -11.17 1.69 -10.44
N ALA A 90 -10.29 1.22 -9.56
CA ALA A 90 -9.07 1.92 -9.20
C ALA A 90 -8.09 0.99 -8.46
N ILE A 91 -6.83 1.41 -8.44
CA ILE A 91 -5.76 0.86 -7.63
C ILE A 91 -5.48 1.83 -6.49
N GLY A 92 -5.45 1.35 -5.24
CA GLY A 92 -4.92 2.08 -4.10
C GLY A 92 -3.50 1.60 -3.81
N SER A 93 -2.49 2.42 -4.05
CA SER A 93 -1.08 2.08 -3.81
C SER A 93 -0.54 2.84 -2.61
N HIS A 94 -0.14 2.09 -1.57
CA HIS A 94 0.53 2.69 -0.41
C HIS A 94 1.99 3.05 -0.72
N GLY A 95 2.65 2.25 -1.54
CA GLY A 95 4.10 2.33 -1.74
C GLY A 95 4.89 1.89 -0.50
N GLN A 96 6.21 2.03 -0.55
CA GLN A 96 7.15 1.73 0.53
C GLN A 96 7.48 2.99 1.32
N THR A 97 7.30 2.94 2.63
CA THR A 97 7.70 4.05 3.51
C THR A 97 9.22 4.11 3.64
N ILE A 98 9.81 5.21 3.20
CA ILE A 98 11.23 5.52 3.32
C ILE A 98 11.51 6.36 4.56
N ARG A 99 10.68 7.37 4.80
CA ARG A 99 10.77 8.23 5.98
C ARG A 99 9.40 8.49 6.56
N HIS A 100 9.35 8.55 7.87
CA HIS A 100 8.17 9.00 8.60
C HIS A 100 8.64 9.87 9.77
N ARG A 101 8.33 11.17 9.70
CA ARG A 101 8.77 12.20 10.66
C ARG A 101 7.56 13.05 11.03
N PRO A 102 6.62 12.53 11.84
CA PRO A 102 5.44 13.31 12.24
C PRO A 102 5.80 14.58 13.01
N GLU A 103 6.92 14.58 13.74
CA GLU A 103 7.47 15.76 14.43
C GLU A 103 7.91 16.88 13.49
N HIS A 104 8.16 16.56 12.23
CA HIS A 104 8.46 17.51 11.14
C HIS A 104 7.32 17.63 10.13
N HIS A 105 6.15 17.09 10.44
CA HIS A 105 4.95 17.12 9.61
C HIS A 105 5.16 16.54 8.21
N PHE A 106 6.03 15.52 8.06
CA PHE A 106 6.18 14.86 6.78
C PHE A 106 6.29 13.34 6.89
N THR A 107 5.90 12.69 5.83
CA THR A 107 6.08 11.27 5.56
C THR A 107 6.37 11.07 4.09
N LEU A 108 7.15 10.06 3.74
CA LEU A 108 7.57 9.80 2.37
C LEU A 108 7.38 8.33 2.06
N GLN A 109 6.52 8.05 1.11
CA GLN A 109 6.32 6.74 0.50
C GLN A 109 6.71 6.83 -0.97
N ILE A 110 7.40 5.81 -1.47
CA ILE A 110 7.84 5.67 -2.87
C ILE A 110 7.20 4.45 -3.53
N GLY A 111 7.27 4.38 -4.86
CA GLY A 111 6.62 3.40 -5.73
C GLY A 111 5.71 4.15 -6.71
N ASP A 112 6.33 4.72 -7.76
CA ASP A 112 5.76 5.71 -8.68
C ASP A 112 4.35 5.31 -9.19
N PRO A 113 3.30 6.04 -8.76
CA PRO A 113 1.92 5.76 -9.16
C PRO A 113 1.66 6.03 -10.65
N HIS A 114 2.44 6.88 -11.28
CA HIS A 114 2.30 7.18 -12.71
C HIS A 114 2.77 5.98 -13.54
N ILE A 115 3.86 5.33 -13.14
CA ILE A 115 4.34 4.08 -13.77
C ILE A 115 3.31 2.98 -13.59
N ILE A 116 2.73 2.84 -12.38
CA ILE A 116 1.68 1.85 -12.12
C ILE A 116 0.47 2.12 -13.04
N ALA A 117 0.04 3.38 -13.15
CA ALA A 117 -1.09 3.76 -13.99
C ALA A 117 -0.82 3.49 -15.48
N GLU A 118 0.38 3.83 -15.98
CA GLU A 118 0.77 3.60 -17.37
C GLU A 118 0.81 2.11 -17.71
N LEU A 119 1.42 1.27 -16.85
CA LEU A 119 1.53 -0.16 -17.08
C LEU A 119 0.19 -0.90 -17.00
N THR A 120 -0.73 -0.44 -16.15
CA THR A 120 -1.99 -1.14 -15.91
C THR A 120 -3.16 -0.58 -16.72
N GLY A 121 -3.09 0.68 -17.14
CA GLY A 121 -4.22 1.41 -17.74
C GLY A 121 -5.34 1.71 -16.74
N ILE A 122 -5.08 1.61 -15.42
CA ILE A 122 -6.09 1.78 -14.37
C ILE A 122 -5.74 3.00 -13.52
N ALA A 123 -6.75 3.77 -13.12
CA ALA A 123 -6.55 4.93 -12.24
C ALA A 123 -5.92 4.51 -10.91
N VAL A 124 -4.89 5.27 -10.47
CA VAL A 124 -4.17 5.01 -9.22
C VAL A 124 -4.43 6.12 -8.21
N VAL A 125 -4.74 5.71 -6.98
CA VAL A 125 -4.81 6.58 -5.80
C VAL A 125 -3.64 6.24 -4.92
N SER A 126 -2.85 7.23 -4.53
CA SER A 126 -1.64 7.07 -3.73
C SER A 126 -1.50 8.21 -2.71
N ASP A 127 -0.41 8.18 -1.94
CA ASP A 127 -0.06 9.25 -0.99
C ASP A 127 -1.14 9.49 0.08
N PHE A 128 -1.64 8.44 0.68
CA PHE A 128 -2.73 8.51 1.66
C PHE A 128 -2.35 9.25 2.94
N ARG A 129 -1.08 9.16 3.35
CA ARG A 129 -0.61 9.62 4.66
C ARG A 129 -0.41 11.13 4.73
N ARG A 130 0.09 11.75 3.66
CA ARG A 130 0.31 13.20 3.64
C ARG A 130 -0.97 14.01 3.74
N ARG A 131 -2.09 13.48 3.20
CA ARG A 131 -3.38 14.13 3.33
C ARG A 131 -3.87 14.16 4.78
N ASP A 132 -3.68 13.07 5.54
CA ASP A 132 -3.99 13.01 6.97
C ASP A 132 -3.13 14.01 7.76
N MET A 133 -1.83 14.07 7.47
CA MET A 133 -0.92 15.02 8.11
C MET A 133 -1.28 16.48 7.80
N ALA A 134 -1.66 16.77 6.57
CA ALA A 134 -2.13 18.10 6.19
C ALA A 134 -3.41 18.54 6.90
N ALA A 135 -4.23 17.56 7.32
CA ALA A 135 -5.42 17.79 8.14
C ALA A 135 -5.14 17.86 9.65
N GLY A 136 -3.85 17.79 10.07
CA GLY A 136 -3.45 17.84 11.47
C GLY A 136 -3.24 16.46 12.13
N GLY A 137 -3.36 15.37 11.38
CA GLY A 137 -3.05 14.02 11.84
C GLY A 137 -1.54 13.72 11.82
N GLN A 138 -1.19 12.51 12.22
CA GLN A 138 0.20 12.03 12.25
C GLN A 138 0.55 11.11 11.07
N GLY A 139 -0.38 10.90 10.12
CA GLY A 139 -0.19 10.03 8.97
C GLY A 139 -0.23 8.53 9.29
N ALA A 140 -0.34 8.16 10.54
CA ALA A 140 -0.46 6.78 11.03
C ALA A 140 -1.10 6.77 12.43
N PRO A 141 -1.89 5.71 12.78
CA PRO A 141 -2.38 4.65 11.90
C PRO A 141 -3.57 5.09 11.04
N LEU A 142 -3.72 4.57 9.81
CA LEU A 142 -4.89 4.82 8.95
C LEU A 142 -5.89 3.64 8.95
N VAL A 143 -5.44 2.46 9.33
CA VAL A 143 -6.26 1.22 9.34
C VAL A 143 -7.46 1.24 10.32
N PRO A 144 -7.50 2.02 11.41
CA PRO A 144 -8.65 2.02 12.33
C PRO A 144 -9.99 2.34 11.67
N ALA A 145 -10.02 3.22 10.65
CA ALA A 145 -11.24 3.52 9.91
C ALA A 145 -11.78 2.27 9.17
N PHE A 146 -10.89 1.46 8.60
CA PHE A 146 -11.24 0.20 7.96
C PHE A 146 -11.69 -0.85 8.99
N HIS A 147 -11.01 -0.94 10.13
CA HIS A 147 -11.42 -1.83 11.23
C HIS A 147 -12.82 -1.47 11.74
N GLN A 148 -13.10 -0.19 11.88
CA GLN A 148 -14.43 0.28 12.29
C GLN A 148 -15.49 -0.15 11.27
N ALA A 149 -15.26 0.09 9.98
CA ALA A 149 -16.22 -0.24 8.92
C ALA A 149 -16.54 -1.74 8.85
N LEU A 150 -15.54 -2.61 9.12
CA LEU A 150 -15.70 -4.06 8.98
C LEU A 150 -16.10 -4.76 10.28
N PHE A 151 -15.61 -4.29 11.42
CA PHE A 151 -15.67 -5.05 12.67
C PHE A 151 -16.51 -4.39 13.75
N GLN A 152 -16.96 -3.15 13.53
CA GLN A 152 -17.84 -2.50 14.52
C GLN A 152 -19.15 -3.29 14.69
N HIS A 153 -19.54 -3.48 15.94
CA HIS A 153 -20.81 -4.10 16.29
C HIS A 153 -21.50 -3.28 17.39
N PRO A 154 -22.82 -3.06 17.33
CA PRO A 154 -23.52 -2.18 18.28
C PRO A 154 -23.47 -2.68 19.74
N GLU A 155 -23.36 -4.00 19.95
CA GLU A 155 -23.45 -4.63 21.28
C GLU A 155 -22.14 -5.33 21.70
N ILE A 156 -21.14 -5.44 20.82
CA ILE A 156 -19.91 -6.18 21.11
C ILE A 156 -18.71 -5.26 20.92
N HIS A 157 -17.97 -5.04 22.01
CA HIS A 157 -16.67 -4.39 21.93
C HIS A 157 -15.64 -5.35 21.34
N ARG A 158 -15.07 -4.99 20.21
CA ARG A 158 -14.04 -5.78 19.54
C ARG A 158 -12.69 -5.12 19.67
N VAL A 159 -11.68 -5.93 19.85
CA VAL A 159 -10.29 -5.51 19.84
C VAL A 159 -9.59 -6.23 18.69
N ILE A 160 -9.02 -5.45 17.79
CA ILE A 160 -8.26 -5.97 16.66
C ILE A 160 -6.77 -5.81 17.00
N LEU A 161 -6.08 -6.94 17.10
CA LEU A 161 -4.65 -7.00 17.34
C LEU A 161 -3.94 -7.28 16.02
N ASN A 162 -3.08 -6.37 15.60
CA ASN A 162 -2.17 -6.56 14.46
C ASN A 162 -0.77 -6.86 14.98
N LEU A 163 -0.22 -8.00 14.57
CA LEU A 163 1.13 -8.45 14.91
C LEU A 163 1.99 -8.47 13.65
N GLY A 164 3.00 -7.63 13.62
CA GLY A 164 3.99 -7.53 12.55
C GLY A 164 5.34 -7.12 13.13
N GLY A 165 6.18 -6.43 12.38
CA GLY A 165 7.40 -5.82 12.90
C GLY A 165 7.11 -4.83 14.03
N ILE A 166 5.91 -4.24 14.03
CA ILE A 166 5.34 -3.45 15.12
C ILE A 166 3.97 -4.04 15.45
N ALA A 167 3.72 -4.28 16.75
CA ALA A 167 2.40 -4.68 17.21
C ALA A 167 1.54 -3.45 17.54
N ASN A 168 0.28 -3.46 17.11
CA ASN A 168 -0.68 -2.42 17.46
C ASN A 168 -2.08 -2.98 17.71
N VAL A 169 -2.88 -2.21 18.44
CA VAL A 169 -4.23 -2.58 18.85
C VAL A 169 -5.20 -1.48 18.43
N SER A 170 -6.29 -1.88 17.80
CA SER A 170 -7.45 -1.00 17.54
C SER A 170 -8.66 -1.51 18.31
N ARG A 171 -9.42 -0.59 18.91
CA ARG A 171 -10.71 -0.87 19.56
C ARG A 171 -11.84 -0.27 18.72
N SER A 172 -12.81 -1.06 18.38
CA SER A 172 -14.06 -0.65 17.70
C SER A 172 -15.27 -0.81 18.62
#